data_85a27fb1fcd0ebcf2c38cebda8e861c3
#
_entry.id   85a27fb1fcd0ebcf2c38cebda8e861c3
#
_cell.length_a   1.000
_cell.length_b   1.000
_cell.length_c   1.000
_cell.angle_alpha   90.00
_cell.angle_beta   90.00
_cell.angle_gamma   90.00
#
_symmetry.space_group_name_H-M   'P 1'
#
loop_
_entity.id
_entity.type
_entity.pdbx_description
1 polymer ?
#
loop_
_entity_poly.entity_id
_entity_poly.type
_entity_poly.pdbx_seq_one_letter_code
_entity_poly.pdbx_strand_id
1 'polypeptide(L)'
;MINKMFKKPTSSDATPMPILDLSGRQEARIGQTGTDKITGFSGVITALVYEIDGSLLVGLQQKALMADGKPADVLEFDIERLDISGDPAKLPAAASVREKVRLGAIYRDRITGVEGTAIRYIEFLAGCAHIGLSLPVDKDGKIPDGFRTSAARLEMVDDSKAEEMASVRTPTGGPGDREAGMLSRIDAR
;
A
#
# COMPACT_ATOMS: atom_id res chain seq x y z
N MET A 1 -39.01 26.69 20.44
CA MET A 1 -37.68 26.65 19.76
C MET A 1 -36.81 25.66 20.51
N ILE A 2 -36.61 24.46 19.97
CA ILE A 2 -35.85 23.40 20.64
C ILE A 2 -34.52 23.29 19.89
N ASN A 3 -33.46 23.73 20.56
CA ASN A 3 -32.08 23.68 20.07
C ASN A 3 -31.56 22.23 20.20
N LYS A 4 -31.57 21.44 19.12
CA LYS A 4 -30.91 20.13 19.08
C LYS A 4 -29.41 20.36 18.95
N MET A 5 -28.70 20.32 20.07
CA MET A 5 -27.26 20.18 20.13
C MET A 5 -26.90 18.83 19.49
N PHE A 6 -26.29 18.87 18.32
CA PHE A 6 -25.57 17.71 17.75
C PHE A 6 -24.35 17.43 18.63
N LYS A 7 -24.42 16.36 19.42
CA LYS A 7 -23.25 15.81 20.10
C LYS A 7 -22.31 15.26 19.04
N LYS A 8 -21.11 15.88 18.91
CA LYS A 8 -20.00 15.34 18.13
C LYS A 8 -19.62 13.97 18.73
N PRO A 9 -19.54 12.88 17.96
CA PRO A 9 -19.08 11.61 18.50
C PRO A 9 -17.63 11.76 18.94
N THR A 10 -17.33 11.42 20.17
CA THR A 10 -15.97 11.33 20.71
C THR A 10 -15.32 10.07 20.14
N SER A 11 -14.33 10.23 19.29
CA SER A 11 -13.59 9.18 18.62
C SER A 11 -12.58 8.49 19.55
N SER A 12 -13.04 7.66 20.49
CA SER A 12 -12.13 6.93 21.37
C SER A 12 -12.25 5.41 21.35
N ASP A 13 -13.15 4.83 20.54
CA ASP A 13 -13.37 3.38 20.50
C ASP A 13 -13.27 2.74 19.10
N ALA A 14 -12.73 3.43 18.10
CA ALA A 14 -12.46 2.80 16.82
C ALA A 14 -11.25 1.88 16.97
N THR A 15 -11.47 0.58 17.02
CA THR A 15 -10.42 -0.44 16.82
C THR A 15 -9.69 -0.07 15.54
N PRO A 16 -8.36 0.15 15.57
CA PRO A 16 -7.63 0.47 14.34
C PRO A 16 -7.83 -0.68 13.35
N MET A 17 -8.52 -0.40 12.25
CA MET A 17 -8.65 -1.36 11.17
C MET A 17 -7.25 -1.67 10.64
N PRO A 18 -6.89 -2.94 10.48
CA PRO A 18 -5.62 -3.29 9.85
C PRO A 18 -5.58 -2.67 8.45
N ILE A 19 -4.49 -1.98 8.13
CA ILE A 19 -4.27 -1.31 6.85
C ILE A 19 -4.43 -2.27 5.67
N LEU A 20 -4.18 -3.56 5.93
CA LEU A 20 -4.37 -4.68 4.99
C LEU A 20 -4.56 -5.98 5.76
N ASP A 21 -5.60 -6.73 5.40
CA ASP A 21 -5.67 -8.14 5.76
C ASP A 21 -4.70 -8.92 4.86
N LEU A 22 -3.52 -9.19 5.38
CA LEU A 22 -2.49 -10.01 4.70
C LEU A 22 -2.61 -11.48 5.10
N SER A 23 -3.67 -11.88 5.80
CA SER A 23 -3.88 -13.25 6.19
C SER A 23 -3.94 -14.16 4.95
N GLY A 24 -3.02 -15.13 4.92
CA GLY A 24 -2.88 -16.06 3.79
C GLY A 24 -1.98 -15.62 2.64
N ARG A 25 -1.43 -14.39 2.65
CA ARG A 25 -0.44 -13.95 1.66
C ARG A 25 0.98 -14.25 2.10
N GLN A 26 1.88 -14.39 1.11
CA GLN A 26 3.31 -14.49 1.37
C GLN A 26 3.80 -13.22 2.09
N GLU A 27 4.51 -13.38 3.20
CA GLU A 27 5.05 -12.26 3.96
C GLU A 27 6.39 -11.83 3.35
N ALA A 28 6.50 -10.54 3.01
CA ALA A 28 7.76 -9.89 2.60
C ALA A 28 8.24 -8.93 3.68
N ARG A 29 9.55 -8.96 3.94
CA ARG A 29 10.19 -8.04 4.89
C ARG A 29 11.39 -7.37 4.24
N ILE A 30 11.60 -6.10 4.54
CA ILE A 30 12.74 -5.33 4.05
C ILE A 30 14.05 -6.01 4.47
N GLY A 31 15.01 -6.07 3.54
CA GLY A 31 16.31 -6.70 3.71
C GLY A 31 16.38 -8.16 3.24
N GLN A 32 15.25 -8.83 3.09
CA GLN A 32 15.20 -10.15 2.46
C GLN A 32 15.57 -10.07 0.97
N THR A 33 15.78 -11.21 0.34
CA THR A 33 15.98 -11.32 -1.12
C THR A 33 14.68 -11.76 -1.77
N GLY A 34 14.27 -11.04 -2.82
CA GLY A 34 13.17 -11.42 -3.69
C GLY A 34 13.71 -11.85 -5.06
N THR A 35 13.08 -12.86 -5.66
CA THR A 35 13.36 -13.30 -7.03
C THR A 35 12.05 -13.38 -7.80
N ASP A 36 11.94 -12.64 -8.89
CA ASP A 36 10.77 -12.67 -9.77
C ASP A 36 10.68 -13.99 -10.52
N LYS A 37 9.60 -14.73 -10.33
CA LYS A 37 9.34 -16.05 -10.91
C LYS A 37 9.27 -16.03 -12.44
N ILE A 38 8.96 -14.88 -13.04
CA ILE A 38 8.76 -14.76 -14.49
C ILE A 38 10.08 -14.44 -15.20
N THR A 39 10.82 -13.44 -14.70
CA THR A 39 12.03 -12.94 -15.36
C THR A 39 13.32 -13.48 -14.76
N GLY A 40 13.28 -14.04 -13.56
CA GLY A 40 14.45 -14.42 -12.78
C GLY A 40 15.20 -13.23 -12.18
N PHE A 41 14.66 -11.99 -12.30
CA PHE A 41 15.27 -10.82 -11.67
C PHE A 41 15.34 -11.02 -10.16
N SER A 42 16.53 -10.80 -9.57
CA SER A 42 16.74 -10.99 -8.14
C SER A 42 17.40 -9.77 -7.52
N GLY A 43 16.95 -9.41 -6.32
CA GLY A 43 17.48 -8.26 -5.58
C GLY A 43 17.10 -8.26 -4.13
N VAL A 44 17.67 -7.32 -3.38
CA VAL A 44 17.29 -7.06 -2.00
C VAL A 44 15.99 -6.26 -1.97
N ILE A 45 15.10 -6.63 -1.07
CA ILE A 45 13.89 -5.87 -0.78
C ILE A 45 14.28 -4.58 -0.05
N THR A 46 14.16 -3.46 -0.73
CA THR A 46 14.50 -2.13 -0.20
C THR A 46 13.29 -1.26 0.07
N ALA A 47 12.12 -1.64 -0.44
CA ALA A 47 10.86 -0.94 -0.20
C ALA A 47 9.68 -1.92 -0.16
N LEU A 48 8.67 -1.59 0.64
CA LEU A 48 7.34 -2.19 0.63
C LEU A 48 6.33 -1.11 0.33
N VAL A 49 5.49 -1.31 -0.68
CA VAL A 49 4.53 -0.34 -1.19
C VAL A 49 3.14 -0.92 -1.06
N TYR A 50 2.35 -0.33 -0.19
CA TYR A 50 0.96 -0.70 0.08
C TYR A 50 0.05 0.24 -0.69
N GLU A 51 -0.76 -0.29 -1.58
CA GLU A 51 -1.71 0.46 -2.40
C GLU A 51 -3.11 0.46 -1.79
N ILE A 52 -3.89 1.48 -2.12
CA ILE A 52 -5.26 1.63 -1.64
C ILE A 52 -6.19 0.49 -2.09
N ASP A 53 -5.91 -0.15 -3.22
CA ASP A 53 -6.66 -1.31 -3.72
C ASP A 53 -6.34 -2.62 -2.98
N GLY A 54 -5.41 -2.56 -2.02
CA GLY A 54 -4.97 -3.70 -1.23
C GLY A 54 -3.80 -4.45 -1.84
N SER A 55 -3.26 -4.05 -2.98
CA SER A 55 -2.06 -4.67 -3.53
C SER A 55 -0.82 -4.32 -2.72
N LEU A 56 0.15 -5.24 -2.70
CA LEU A 56 1.46 -5.04 -2.10
C LEU A 56 2.53 -5.21 -3.18
N LEU A 57 3.21 -4.10 -3.49
CA LEU A 57 4.36 -4.12 -4.36
C LEU A 57 5.65 -4.14 -3.53
N VAL A 58 6.64 -4.85 -4.02
CA VAL A 58 7.93 -5.05 -3.38
C VAL A 58 9.01 -4.44 -4.25
N GLY A 59 9.72 -3.45 -3.72
CA GLY A 59 10.83 -2.81 -4.42
C GLY A 59 12.11 -3.64 -4.25
N LEU A 60 12.62 -4.17 -5.36
CA LEU A 60 13.86 -4.93 -5.44
C LEU A 60 14.99 -4.09 -6.02
N GLN A 61 16.16 -4.11 -5.36
CA GLN A 61 17.37 -3.48 -5.84
C GLN A 61 18.49 -4.52 -5.95
N GLN A 62 19.16 -4.57 -7.11
CA GLN A 62 20.33 -5.42 -7.27
C GLN A 62 21.49 -4.95 -6.39
N LYS A 63 22.25 -5.91 -5.84
CA LYS A 63 23.43 -5.61 -5.01
C LYS A 63 24.61 -5.10 -5.84
N ALA A 64 24.67 -5.50 -7.12
CA ALA A 64 25.74 -5.08 -8.01
C ALA A 64 25.59 -3.61 -8.40
N LEU A 65 26.68 -2.91 -8.51
CA LEU A 65 26.70 -1.58 -9.10
C LEU A 65 26.61 -1.71 -10.64
N MET A 66 26.00 -0.71 -11.25
CA MET A 66 25.97 -0.56 -12.71
C MET A 66 27.38 -0.24 -13.25
N ALA A 67 27.57 -0.34 -14.56
CA ALA A 67 28.85 -0.08 -15.20
C ALA A 67 29.41 1.34 -14.95
N ASP A 68 28.53 2.30 -14.66
CA ASP A 68 28.90 3.68 -14.30
C ASP A 68 29.18 3.87 -12.79
N GLY A 69 29.21 2.77 -12.01
CA GLY A 69 29.49 2.79 -10.58
C GLY A 69 28.30 3.20 -9.69
N LYS A 70 27.12 3.41 -10.27
CA LYS A 70 25.91 3.75 -9.52
C LYS A 70 25.15 2.51 -9.06
N PRO A 71 24.37 2.59 -7.96
CA PRO A 71 23.40 1.57 -7.62
C PRO A 71 22.39 1.39 -8.76
N ALA A 72 21.97 0.15 -9.00
CA ALA A 72 20.87 -0.12 -9.92
C ALA A 72 19.56 0.51 -9.40
N ASP A 73 18.66 0.83 -10.33
CA ASP A 73 17.34 1.33 -9.99
C ASP A 73 16.53 0.27 -9.20
N VAL A 74 15.62 0.74 -8.35
CA VAL A 74 14.66 -0.11 -7.66
C VAL A 74 13.54 -0.44 -8.64
N LEU A 75 13.27 -1.74 -8.86
CA LEU A 75 12.14 -2.21 -9.64
C LEU A 75 11.05 -2.72 -8.70
N GLU A 76 9.80 -2.34 -8.95
CA GLU A 76 8.64 -2.76 -8.18
C GLU A 76 7.99 -4.00 -8.83
N PHE A 77 7.73 -5.02 -8.00
CA PHE A 77 7.08 -6.27 -8.40
C PHE A 77 5.91 -6.54 -7.47
N ASP A 78 4.84 -7.12 -8.01
CA ASP A 78 3.79 -7.68 -7.20
C ASP A 78 4.34 -8.80 -6.31
N ILE A 79 3.95 -8.83 -5.03
CA ILE A 79 4.44 -9.82 -4.07
C ILE A 79 4.15 -11.25 -4.51
N GLU A 80 3.03 -11.49 -5.19
CA GLU A 80 2.60 -12.81 -5.67
C GLU A 80 3.55 -13.39 -6.74
N ARG A 81 4.32 -12.52 -7.41
CA ARG A 81 5.32 -12.91 -8.41
C ARG A 81 6.65 -13.30 -7.81
N LEU A 82 6.89 -13.07 -6.52
CA LEU A 82 8.20 -13.22 -5.91
C LEU A 82 8.33 -14.53 -5.15
N ASP A 83 9.50 -15.15 -5.26
CA ASP A 83 10.03 -16.08 -4.27
C ASP A 83 10.89 -15.27 -3.29
N ILE A 84 10.57 -15.36 -1.99
CA ILE A 84 11.21 -14.57 -0.94
C ILE A 84 12.04 -15.48 -0.06
N SER A 85 13.29 -15.06 0.24
CA SER A 85 14.23 -15.83 1.03
C SER A 85 15.17 -14.92 1.85
N GLY A 86 15.86 -15.54 2.82
CA GLY A 86 16.82 -14.85 3.68
C GLY A 86 16.19 -14.15 4.87
N ASP A 87 17.05 -13.61 5.73
CA ASP A 87 16.64 -12.92 6.95
C ASP A 87 16.30 -11.44 6.68
N PRO A 88 15.33 -10.88 7.39
CA PRO A 88 15.01 -9.47 7.29
C PRO A 88 16.12 -8.61 7.88
N ALA A 89 16.26 -7.38 7.38
CA ALA A 89 17.13 -6.39 7.98
C ALA A 89 16.64 -6.02 9.38
N LYS A 90 17.58 -5.78 10.31
CA LYS A 90 17.28 -5.16 11.60
C LYS A 90 17.02 -3.67 11.36
N LEU A 91 15.76 -3.30 11.19
CA LEU A 91 15.37 -1.91 10.98
C LEU A 91 15.26 -1.15 12.32
N PRO A 92 15.64 0.13 12.35
CA PRO A 92 15.20 1.02 13.42
C PRO A 92 13.66 1.07 13.42
N ALA A 93 13.04 1.27 14.57
CA ALA A 93 11.62 1.11 14.86
C ALA A 93 10.64 1.97 14.02
N ALA A 94 10.72 1.94 12.70
CA ALA A 94 9.76 2.58 11.78
C ALA A 94 8.38 1.91 11.76
N ALA A 95 8.26 0.70 12.31
CA ALA A 95 7.01 -0.06 12.38
C ALA A 95 5.83 0.71 13.04
N SER A 96 6.11 1.67 13.92
CA SER A 96 5.07 2.46 14.60
C SER A 96 4.35 3.47 13.70
N VAL A 97 4.83 3.74 12.49
CA VAL A 97 4.20 4.69 11.56
C VAL A 97 3.09 4.00 10.77
N ARG A 98 3.28 2.74 10.38
CA ARG A 98 2.29 1.94 9.62
C ARG A 98 0.93 1.89 10.32
N GLU A 99 0.93 1.67 11.63
CA GLU A 99 -0.30 1.54 12.42
C GLU A 99 -1.13 2.83 12.48
N LYS A 100 -0.52 3.96 12.15
CA LYS A 100 -1.16 5.28 12.21
C LYS A 100 -1.65 5.78 10.87
N VAL A 101 -1.25 5.13 9.76
CA VAL A 101 -1.60 5.56 8.42
C VAL A 101 -2.85 4.82 7.95
N ARG A 102 -3.83 5.57 7.46
CA ARG A 102 -5.05 5.04 6.85
C ARG A 102 -5.09 5.43 5.38
N LEU A 103 -5.04 4.46 4.49
CA LEU A 103 -5.26 4.68 3.06
C LEU A 103 -6.75 5.00 2.82
N GLY A 104 -7.03 5.93 1.93
CA GLY A 104 -8.36 6.49 1.71
C GLY A 104 -8.69 7.72 2.55
N ALA A 105 -7.96 7.97 3.65
CA ALA A 105 -8.12 9.18 4.45
C ALA A 105 -7.52 10.41 3.74
N ILE A 106 -8.01 11.60 4.11
CA ILE A 106 -7.48 12.88 3.64
C ILE A 106 -6.39 13.34 4.59
N TYR A 107 -5.23 13.64 4.02
CA TYR A 107 -4.08 14.20 4.72
C TYR A 107 -3.72 15.57 4.19
N ARG A 108 -3.17 16.39 5.07
CA ARG A 108 -2.58 17.71 4.76
C ARG A 108 -1.10 17.70 5.06
N ASP A 109 -0.30 18.19 4.14
CA ASP A 109 1.12 18.46 4.39
C ASP A 109 1.27 19.74 5.21
N ARG A 110 1.85 19.64 6.39
CA ARG A 110 2.03 20.76 7.33
C ARG A 110 2.91 21.87 6.82
N ILE A 111 3.75 21.62 5.82
CA ILE A 111 4.68 22.63 5.27
C ILE A 111 4.05 23.37 4.12
N THR A 112 3.46 22.67 3.17
CA THR A 112 2.92 23.27 1.93
C THR A 112 1.43 23.56 2.01
N GLY A 113 0.71 22.95 2.96
CA GLY A 113 -0.74 23.02 3.06
C GLY A 113 -1.48 22.17 2.00
N VAL A 114 -0.75 21.41 1.17
CA VAL A 114 -1.37 20.55 0.15
C VAL A 114 -2.19 19.45 0.84
N GLU A 115 -3.44 19.30 0.40
CA GLU A 115 -4.36 18.26 0.84
C GLU A 115 -4.61 17.25 -0.27
N GLY A 116 -4.75 15.98 0.11
CA GLY A 116 -5.11 14.91 -0.81
C GLY A 116 -5.47 13.61 -0.11
N THR A 117 -6.03 12.69 -0.87
CA THR A 117 -6.39 11.36 -0.38
C THR A 117 -5.16 10.45 -0.39
N ALA A 118 -4.85 9.80 0.73
CA ALA A 118 -3.76 8.84 0.80
C ALA A 118 -4.11 7.58 -0.01
N ILE A 119 -3.36 7.33 -1.08
CA ILE A 119 -3.58 6.19 -1.97
C ILE A 119 -2.48 5.15 -1.89
N ARG A 120 -1.33 5.53 -1.32
CA ARG A 120 -0.12 4.69 -1.27
C ARG A 120 0.65 4.96 0.02
N TYR A 121 1.12 3.90 0.67
CA TYR A 121 2.04 3.97 1.80
C TYR A 121 3.32 3.20 1.47
N ILE A 122 4.48 3.78 1.68
CA ILE A 122 5.77 3.21 1.29
C ILE A 122 6.69 3.17 2.50
N GLU A 123 7.24 1.99 2.78
CA GLU A 123 8.32 1.79 3.76
C GLU A 123 9.64 1.58 3.01
N PHE A 124 10.71 2.19 3.51
CA PHE A 124 12.04 2.07 2.93
C PHE A 124 13.05 1.44 3.89
N LEU A 125 14.07 0.81 3.33
CA LEU A 125 15.18 0.20 4.06
C LEU A 125 15.86 1.16 5.03
N ALA A 126 15.89 2.46 4.73
CA ALA A 126 16.43 3.50 5.61
C ALA A 126 15.56 3.77 6.85
N GLY A 127 14.42 3.09 7.01
CA GLY A 127 13.50 3.26 8.14
C GLY A 127 12.58 4.48 8.02
N CYS A 128 12.56 5.17 6.88
CA CYS A 128 11.60 6.22 6.61
C CYS A 128 10.34 5.66 5.94
N ALA A 129 9.22 6.37 6.12
CA ALA A 129 7.96 6.09 5.46
C ALA A 129 7.46 7.30 4.70
N HIS A 130 6.92 7.06 3.50
CA HIS A 130 6.29 8.09 2.69
C HIS A 130 4.82 7.73 2.42
N ILE A 131 4.02 8.77 2.17
CA ILE A 131 2.63 8.62 1.73
C ILE A 131 2.50 9.31 0.37
N GLY A 132 1.86 8.62 -0.57
CA GLY A 132 1.41 9.19 -1.84
C GLY A 132 -0.02 9.68 -1.70
N LEU A 133 -0.22 10.95 -2.04
CA LEU A 133 -1.53 11.59 -2.04
C LEU A 133 -2.04 11.75 -3.48
N SER A 134 -3.28 11.34 -3.72
CA SER A 134 -4.04 11.74 -4.90
C SER A 134 -4.64 13.11 -4.63
N LEU A 135 -4.38 14.06 -5.52
CA LEU A 135 -4.90 15.41 -5.41
C LEU A 135 -6.28 15.51 -6.04
N PRO A 136 -7.14 16.45 -5.60
CA PRO A 136 -8.43 16.68 -6.24
C PRO A 136 -8.24 17.14 -7.68
N VAL A 137 -9.22 16.84 -8.52
CA VAL A 137 -9.28 17.27 -9.92
C VAL A 137 -9.21 18.80 -9.98
N ASP A 138 -8.41 19.32 -10.88
CA ASP A 138 -8.25 20.77 -11.07
C ASP A 138 -9.48 21.41 -11.75
N LYS A 139 -9.42 22.74 -11.94
CA LYS A 139 -10.50 23.53 -12.55
C LYS A 139 -10.82 23.10 -13.99
N ASP A 140 -9.84 22.52 -14.67
CA ASP A 140 -9.92 22.10 -16.07
C ASP A 140 -10.33 20.63 -16.20
N GLY A 141 -10.67 19.97 -15.10
CA GLY A 141 -11.06 18.56 -15.08
C GLY A 141 -9.89 17.60 -15.20
N LYS A 142 -8.65 18.05 -15.02
CA LYS A 142 -7.47 17.18 -15.04
C LYS A 142 -7.16 16.68 -13.64
N ILE A 143 -6.66 15.46 -13.58
CA ILE A 143 -6.11 14.87 -12.36
C ILE A 143 -4.64 15.32 -12.28
N PRO A 144 -4.27 16.14 -11.26
CA PRO A 144 -2.88 16.53 -11.08
C PRO A 144 -1.98 15.32 -10.77
N ASP A 145 -0.68 15.46 -11.05
CA ASP A 145 0.29 14.48 -10.61
C ASP A 145 0.22 14.28 -9.09
N GLY A 146 0.36 13.01 -8.66
CA GLY A 146 0.31 12.68 -7.25
C GLY A 146 1.43 13.36 -6.45
N PHE A 147 1.14 13.72 -5.22
CA PHE A 147 2.09 14.33 -4.30
C PHE A 147 2.61 13.28 -3.31
N ARG A 148 3.92 13.04 -3.27
CA ARG A 148 4.56 12.10 -2.35
C ARG A 148 5.44 12.84 -1.36
N THR A 149 5.27 12.56 -0.06
CA THR A 149 6.06 13.17 0.99
C THR A 149 6.25 12.23 2.19
N SER A 150 7.16 12.61 3.09
CA SER A 150 7.37 11.86 4.34
C SER A 150 6.09 11.81 5.17
N ALA A 151 5.76 10.64 5.69
CA ALA A 151 4.62 10.45 6.59
C ALA A 151 4.67 11.37 7.82
N ALA A 152 5.87 11.71 8.29
CA ALA A 152 6.06 12.60 9.45
C ALA A 152 5.61 14.05 9.19
N ARG A 153 5.49 14.47 7.93
CA ARG A 153 5.03 15.81 7.55
C ARG A 153 3.52 15.94 7.48
N LEU A 154 2.83 14.82 7.43
CA LEU A 154 1.40 14.77 7.19
C LEU A 154 0.60 14.76 8.50
N GLU A 155 -0.54 15.42 8.47
CA GLU A 155 -1.59 15.31 9.47
C GLU A 155 -2.86 14.80 8.81
N MET A 156 -3.56 13.88 9.48
CA MET A 156 -4.85 13.38 9.02
C MET A 156 -5.93 14.42 9.29
N VAL A 157 -6.67 14.80 8.25
CA VAL A 157 -7.73 15.81 8.31
C VAL A 157 -9.10 15.16 8.42
N ASP A 158 -9.32 14.08 7.65
CA ASP A 158 -10.60 13.36 7.59
C ASP A 158 -10.35 11.88 7.23
N ASP A 159 -10.98 10.97 7.96
CA ASP A 159 -10.88 9.53 7.72
C ASP A 159 -12.20 8.87 7.28
N SER A 160 -13.26 9.64 7.11
CA SER A 160 -14.60 9.13 6.76
C SER A 160 -14.62 8.30 5.47
N LYS A 161 -13.85 8.71 4.45
CA LYS A 161 -13.72 7.98 3.18
C LYS A 161 -12.92 6.68 3.30
N ALA A 162 -11.98 6.61 4.25
CA ALA A 162 -11.20 5.40 4.49
C ALA A 162 -12.08 4.26 4.99
N GLU A 163 -13.07 4.56 5.82
CA GLU A 163 -14.04 3.58 6.32
C GLU A 163 -14.98 3.10 5.21
N GLU A 164 -15.45 4.00 4.35
CA GLU A 164 -16.26 3.67 3.19
C GLU A 164 -15.53 2.74 2.23
N MET A 165 -14.28 3.04 1.88
CA MET A 165 -13.47 2.22 0.98
C MET A 165 -13.10 0.86 1.57
N ALA A 166 -12.91 0.76 2.87
CA ALA A 166 -12.69 -0.52 3.54
C ALA A 166 -13.90 -1.44 3.43
N SER A 167 -15.12 -0.89 3.41
CA SER A 167 -16.37 -1.65 3.27
C SER A 167 -16.61 -2.16 1.83
N VAL A 168 -16.03 -1.51 0.82
CA VAL A 168 -16.17 -1.86 -0.61
C VAL A 168 -15.17 -2.95 -1.06
N ARG A 169 -14.20 -3.31 -0.22
CA ARG A 169 -13.23 -4.36 -0.54
C ARG A 169 -13.88 -5.74 -0.57
N THR A 170 -14.66 -5.99 -1.61
CA THR A 170 -14.93 -7.35 -2.07
C THR A 170 -13.60 -7.87 -2.62
N PRO A 171 -13.11 -9.05 -2.23
CA PRO A 171 -11.98 -9.66 -2.91
C PRO A 171 -12.41 -9.86 -4.37
N THR A 172 -11.97 -8.94 -5.24
CA THR A 172 -12.08 -9.15 -6.68
C THR A 172 -11.14 -10.28 -6.99
N GLY A 173 -11.72 -11.49 -7.11
CA GLY A 173 -11.01 -12.68 -7.46
C GLY A 173 -10.15 -12.44 -8.68
N GLY A 174 -8.87 -12.73 -8.54
CA GLY A 174 -8.05 -13.08 -9.69
C GLY A 174 -8.74 -14.24 -10.43
N PRO A 175 -8.29 -14.63 -11.64
CA PRO A 175 -8.95 -15.65 -12.47
C PRO A 175 -8.82 -17.05 -11.85
N GLY A 176 -9.49 -17.32 -10.75
CA GLY A 176 -9.23 -18.51 -9.97
C GLY A 176 -10.40 -19.17 -9.28
N ASP A 177 -11.64 -18.77 -9.44
CA ASP A 177 -12.77 -19.55 -8.92
C ASP A 177 -13.95 -19.58 -9.89
N ARG A 178 -13.67 -19.97 -11.13
CA ARG A 178 -14.73 -20.60 -11.91
C ARG A 178 -14.83 -22.03 -11.40
N GLU A 179 -15.93 -22.27 -10.69
CA GLU A 179 -16.37 -23.58 -10.22
C GLU A 179 -15.99 -24.70 -11.19
N ALA A 180 -15.27 -25.69 -10.70
CA ALA A 180 -15.05 -26.98 -11.34
C ALA A 180 -16.38 -27.76 -11.46
N GLY A 181 -17.45 -27.09 -11.90
CA GLY A 181 -18.83 -27.58 -11.90
C GLY A 181 -19.45 -27.79 -13.28
N MET A 182 -18.74 -27.53 -14.40
CA MET A 182 -19.36 -27.59 -15.74
C MET A 182 -18.63 -28.46 -16.78
N LEU A 183 -17.87 -29.46 -16.38
CA LEU A 183 -17.30 -30.46 -17.31
C LEU A 183 -17.72 -31.89 -17.04
N SER A 184 -18.94 -32.10 -16.56
CA SER A 184 -19.52 -33.44 -16.45
C SER A 184 -20.85 -33.52 -17.22
N ARG A 185 -20.84 -33.29 -18.52
CA ARG A 185 -21.91 -33.75 -19.45
C ARG A 185 -21.45 -33.60 -20.90
N ILE A 186 -20.54 -34.46 -21.31
CA ILE A 186 -20.50 -34.96 -22.67
C ILE A 186 -20.57 -36.48 -22.55
N ASP A 187 -21.79 -36.94 -22.32
CA ASP A 187 -22.13 -38.35 -22.46
C ASP A 187 -22.22 -38.69 -23.95
N ALA A 188 -21.63 -39.82 -24.23
CA ALA A 188 -21.66 -40.61 -25.44
C ALA A 188 -23.01 -40.59 -26.21
N ARG A 189 -22.94 -40.41 -27.52
CA ARG A 189 -23.71 -41.13 -28.52
C ARG A 189 -22.88 -41.32 -29.76
#